data_fcac9967748218b6f318f82cc47806f0
#
_entry.id   fcac9967748218b6f318f82cc47806f0
#
_cell.length_a   1.000
_cell.length_b   1.000
_cell.length_c   1.000
_cell.angle_alpha   90.00
_cell.angle_beta   90.00
_cell.angle_gamma   90.00
#
_symmetry.space_group_name_H-M   'P 1'
#
loop_
_entity.id
_entity.type
_entity.pdbx_description
1 polymer ?
#
loop_
_entity_poly.entity_id
_entity_poly.type
_entity_poly.pdbx_seq_one_letter_code
_entity_poly.pdbx_strand_id
1 'polypeptide(L)'
;MKNIGDSRVVESREVSGGMAIRRRREAPDGRRFTTYERIEKPNLAVIKRSGTRELFDRTKLSLAVSRSVGKFLKSDEEVEAIISAVEDALYALGDSEVSSRQIGEFVLDELAHRNEVAYVRFASVFQKFETLDDFVQILEKRKAIKEG
;
A
#
# COMPACT_ATOMS: atom_id res chain seq x y z
N MET A 1 10.66 15.62 17.43
CA MET A 1 9.76 14.45 17.30
C MET A 1 8.34 14.85 17.65
N LYS A 2 7.38 14.46 16.85
CA LYS A 2 5.98 14.82 17.08
C LYS A 2 5.39 13.92 18.16
N ASN A 3 4.74 14.54 19.14
CA ASN A 3 4.08 13.81 20.21
C ASN A 3 2.57 13.87 20.01
N ILE A 4 1.95 12.71 19.78
CA ILE A 4 0.51 12.61 19.57
C ILE A 4 -0.25 13.08 20.81
N GLY A 5 0.24 12.73 22.01
CA GLY A 5 -0.42 13.06 23.27
C GLY A 5 -0.54 14.56 23.55
N ASP A 6 0.39 15.36 23.04
CA ASP A 6 0.38 16.81 23.23
C ASP A 6 -0.34 17.55 22.10
N SER A 7 -0.80 16.83 21.08
CA SER A 7 -1.48 17.41 19.93
C SER A 7 -3.00 17.42 20.13
N ARG A 8 -3.69 18.27 19.35
CA ARG A 8 -5.15 18.26 19.32
C ARG A 8 -5.62 17.88 17.93
N VAL A 9 -6.79 17.26 17.85
CA VAL A 9 -7.40 16.90 16.57
C VAL A 9 -8.13 18.11 16.00
N VAL A 10 -7.80 18.48 14.76
CA VAL A 10 -8.47 19.58 14.06
C VAL A 10 -9.49 19.08 13.03
N GLU A 11 -9.32 17.86 12.54
CA GLU A 11 -10.26 17.23 11.60
C GLU A 11 -10.17 15.71 11.75
N SER A 12 -11.32 15.02 11.65
CA SER A 12 -11.39 13.55 11.63
C SER A 12 -12.37 13.12 10.56
N ARG A 13 -12.05 12.02 9.84
CA ARG A 13 -12.99 11.41 8.91
C ARG A 13 -12.71 9.92 8.75
N GLU A 14 -13.73 9.18 8.40
CA GLU A 14 -13.60 7.77 8.05
C GLU A 14 -12.95 7.66 6.66
N VAL A 15 -12.06 6.70 6.49
CA VAL A 15 -11.42 6.36 5.23
C VAL A 15 -11.42 4.85 5.06
N SER A 16 -11.05 4.37 3.87
CA SER A 16 -10.99 2.93 3.58
C SER A 16 -12.30 2.20 3.92
N GLY A 17 -13.44 2.81 3.52
CA GLY A 17 -14.75 2.20 3.75
C GLY A 17 -15.14 2.06 5.22
N GLY A 18 -14.63 2.93 6.08
CA GLY A 18 -14.90 2.86 7.53
C GLY A 18 -13.92 2.00 8.32
N MET A 19 -12.93 1.42 7.66
CA MET A 19 -11.95 0.55 8.32
C MET A 19 -10.81 1.31 9.02
N ALA A 20 -10.72 2.62 8.79
CA ALA A 20 -9.72 3.48 9.42
C ALA A 20 -10.31 4.86 9.66
N ILE A 21 -9.71 5.58 10.59
CA ILE A 21 -10.04 6.98 10.85
C ILE A 21 -8.78 7.80 10.59
N ARG A 22 -8.90 8.78 9.69
CA ARG A 22 -7.84 9.73 9.41
C ARG A 22 -8.06 10.96 10.27
N ARG A 23 -7.02 11.36 11.03
CA ARG A 23 -7.07 12.57 11.85
C ARG A 23 -5.97 13.53 11.45
N ARG A 24 -6.35 14.79 11.25
CA ARG A 24 -5.40 15.88 11.11
C ARG A 24 -5.20 16.48 12.49
N ARG A 25 -3.96 16.57 12.92
CA ARG A 25 -3.59 17.02 14.26
C ARG A 25 -2.71 18.25 14.20
N GLU A 26 -2.74 19.04 15.27
CA GLU A 26 -1.91 20.20 15.42
C GLU A 26 -1.11 20.09 16.73
N ALA A 27 0.20 20.17 16.61
CA ALA A 27 1.12 20.17 17.75
C ALA A 27 1.10 21.52 18.48
N PRO A 28 1.60 21.60 19.72
CA PRO A 28 1.65 22.87 20.47
C PRO A 28 2.41 23.99 19.74
N ASP A 29 3.37 23.65 18.87
CA ASP A 29 4.14 24.62 18.09
C ASP A 29 3.43 25.06 16.80
N GLY A 30 2.20 24.61 16.57
CA GLY A 30 1.39 24.96 15.39
C GLY A 30 1.62 24.07 14.19
N ARG A 31 2.57 23.16 14.22
CA ARG A 31 2.80 22.21 13.12
C ARG A 31 1.68 21.20 13.06
N ARG A 32 1.27 20.88 11.83
CA ARG A 32 0.20 19.91 11.58
C ARG A 32 0.77 18.62 11.04
N PHE A 33 0.15 17.51 11.43
CA PHE A 33 0.50 16.18 10.94
C PHE A 33 -0.74 15.30 10.90
N THR A 34 -0.66 14.20 10.17
CA THR A 34 -1.76 13.26 9.97
C THR A 34 -1.48 11.98 10.74
N THR A 35 -2.52 11.47 11.41
CA THR A 35 -2.49 10.14 12.02
C THR A 35 -3.64 9.31 11.52
N TYR A 36 -3.51 7.99 11.62
CA TYR A 36 -4.56 7.04 11.30
C TYR A 36 -4.80 6.13 12.49
N GLU A 37 -6.06 5.87 12.76
CA GLU A 37 -6.47 4.86 13.72
C GLU A 37 -7.00 3.66 12.95
N ARG A 38 -6.51 2.44 13.25
CA ARG A 38 -6.88 1.20 12.58
C ARG A 38 -7.09 0.10 13.60
N ILE A 39 -7.90 -0.88 13.23
CA ILE A 39 -8.03 -2.10 14.04
C ILE A 39 -6.72 -2.87 13.92
N GLU A 40 -6.15 -3.23 15.06
CA GLU A 40 -4.94 -4.04 15.10
C GLU A 40 -5.25 -5.45 14.58
N LYS A 41 -4.38 -5.96 13.70
CA LYS A 41 -4.53 -7.28 13.08
C LYS A 41 -3.52 -8.28 13.65
N PRO A 42 -3.81 -9.60 13.57
CA PRO A 42 -2.87 -10.62 14.01
C PRO A 42 -1.53 -10.52 13.27
N ASN A 43 -0.48 -11.06 13.86
CA ASN A 43 0.82 -11.12 13.22
C ASN A 43 0.77 -11.99 11.96
N LEU A 44 1.40 -11.51 10.90
CA LEU A 44 1.52 -12.19 9.62
C LEU A 44 2.99 -12.21 9.25
N ALA A 45 3.52 -13.40 8.93
CA ALA A 45 4.92 -13.54 8.52
C ALA A 45 5.05 -13.38 7.01
N VAL A 46 6.13 -12.73 6.58
CA VAL A 46 6.48 -12.57 5.17
C VAL A 46 7.74 -13.37 4.89
N ILE A 47 7.68 -14.22 3.88
CA ILE A 47 8.82 -14.98 3.41
C ILE A 47 9.41 -14.27 2.20
N LYS A 48 10.64 -13.78 2.34
CA LYS A 48 11.35 -13.09 1.26
C LYS A 48 11.92 -14.07 0.24
N ARG A 49 12.31 -13.57 -0.92
CA ARG A 49 12.94 -14.38 -1.97
C ARG A 49 14.19 -15.12 -1.49
N SER A 50 14.93 -14.51 -0.55
CA SER A 50 16.11 -15.12 0.07
C SER A 50 15.78 -16.27 1.02
N GLY A 51 14.49 -16.48 1.32
CA GLY A 51 14.05 -17.43 2.34
C GLY A 51 13.97 -16.82 3.74
N THR A 52 14.42 -15.59 3.92
CA THR A 52 14.36 -14.89 5.20
C THR A 52 12.91 -14.59 5.58
N ARG A 53 12.59 -14.80 6.84
CA ARG A 53 11.26 -14.59 7.40
C ARG A 53 11.24 -13.32 8.25
N GLU A 54 10.26 -12.47 8.03
CA GLU A 54 10.05 -11.28 8.86
C GLU A 54 8.56 -11.03 9.06
N LEU A 55 8.20 -10.21 10.03
CA LEU A 55 6.80 -9.83 10.23
C LEU A 55 6.36 -8.83 9.16
N PHE A 56 5.10 -8.97 8.73
CA PHE A 56 4.48 -7.98 7.86
C PHE A 56 4.47 -6.61 8.55
N ASP A 57 4.98 -5.61 7.87
CA ASP A 57 5.05 -4.24 8.35
C ASP A 57 4.33 -3.32 7.36
N ARG A 58 3.16 -2.84 7.77
CA ARG A 58 2.32 -1.97 6.95
C ARG A 58 3.05 -0.69 6.55
N THR A 59 3.80 -0.11 7.47
CA THR A 59 4.56 1.13 7.20
C THR A 59 5.62 0.90 6.14
N LYS A 60 6.30 -0.22 6.18
CA LYS A 60 7.31 -0.61 5.19
C LYS A 60 6.70 -0.74 3.81
N LEU A 61 5.53 -1.39 3.70
CA LEU A 61 4.82 -1.51 2.44
C LEU A 61 4.36 -0.14 1.92
N SER A 62 3.81 0.69 2.78
CA SER A 62 3.36 2.03 2.42
C SER A 62 4.50 2.88 1.87
N LEU A 63 5.66 2.86 2.52
CA LEU A 63 6.84 3.57 2.05
C LEU A 63 7.32 3.04 0.69
N ALA A 64 7.32 1.73 0.51
CA ALA A 64 7.75 1.12 -0.76
C ALA A 64 6.84 1.57 -1.92
N VAL A 65 5.54 1.55 -1.72
CA VAL A 65 4.57 1.99 -2.74
C VAL A 65 4.72 3.48 -3.00
N SER A 66 4.79 4.30 -1.95
CA SER A 66 4.93 5.75 -2.08
C SER A 66 6.19 6.16 -2.83
N ARG A 67 7.32 5.52 -2.54
CA ARG A 67 8.58 5.79 -3.21
C ARG A 67 8.56 5.37 -4.68
N SER A 68 7.91 4.26 -4.97
CA SER A 68 7.86 3.73 -6.34
C SER A 68 6.90 4.50 -7.23
N VAL A 69 5.69 4.76 -6.75
CA VAL A 69 4.59 5.23 -7.60
C VAL A 69 3.76 6.37 -7.00
N GLY A 70 4.12 6.87 -5.82
CA GLY A 70 3.31 7.88 -5.12
C GLY A 70 3.02 9.12 -5.96
N LYS A 71 3.95 9.56 -6.78
CA LYS A 71 3.77 10.74 -7.64
C LYS A 71 2.76 10.53 -8.78
N PHE A 72 2.41 9.29 -9.08
CA PHE A 72 1.41 8.96 -10.10
C PHE A 72 0.02 8.77 -9.50
N LEU A 73 -0.10 8.83 -8.19
CA LEU A 73 -1.35 8.67 -7.47
C LEU A 73 -1.88 10.04 -7.05
N LYS A 74 -3.20 10.12 -6.85
CA LYS A 74 -3.88 11.39 -6.61
C LYS A 74 -3.54 12.03 -5.27
N SER A 75 -3.27 11.22 -4.26
CA SER A 75 -3.08 11.71 -2.90
C SER A 75 -2.51 10.62 -1.99
N ASP A 76 -2.09 11.02 -0.80
CA ASP A 76 -1.70 10.09 0.25
C ASP A 76 -2.85 9.17 0.65
N GLU A 77 -4.09 9.66 0.52
CA GLU A 77 -5.27 8.85 0.80
C GLU A 77 -5.44 7.71 -0.19
N GLU A 78 -5.06 7.93 -1.46
CA GLU A 78 -5.10 6.86 -2.47
C GLU A 78 -4.06 5.79 -2.13
N VAL A 79 -2.85 6.18 -1.71
CA VAL A 79 -1.83 5.24 -1.25
C VAL A 79 -2.39 4.44 -0.06
N GLU A 80 -2.99 5.11 0.90
CA GLU A 80 -3.58 4.49 2.07
C GLU A 80 -4.67 3.47 1.69
N ALA A 81 -5.52 3.82 0.74
CA ALA A 81 -6.58 2.93 0.26
C ALA A 81 -6.01 1.67 -0.41
N ILE A 82 -4.93 1.83 -1.18
CA ILE A 82 -4.23 0.70 -1.80
C ILE A 82 -3.67 -0.24 -0.74
N ILE A 83 -2.97 0.33 0.24
CA ILE A 83 -2.34 -0.47 1.30
C ILE A 83 -3.38 -1.20 2.13
N SER A 84 -4.50 -0.55 2.47
CA SER A 84 -5.60 -1.19 3.19
C SER A 84 -6.21 -2.34 2.39
N ALA A 85 -6.42 -2.16 1.09
CA ALA A 85 -6.96 -3.21 0.23
C ALA A 85 -6.01 -4.40 0.14
N VAL A 86 -4.70 -4.14 0.00
CA VAL A 86 -3.68 -5.20 -0.03
C VAL A 86 -3.65 -5.95 1.30
N GLU A 87 -3.66 -5.23 2.41
CA GLU A 87 -3.67 -5.82 3.74
C GLU A 87 -4.89 -6.72 3.94
N ASP A 88 -6.07 -6.23 3.57
CA ASP A 88 -7.31 -7.02 3.67
C ASP A 88 -7.24 -8.29 2.84
N ALA A 89 -6.68 -8.20 1.63
CA ALA A 89 -6.51 -9.36 0.75
C ALA A 89 -5.54 -10.39 1.36
N LEU A 90 -4.45 -9.92 1.97
CA LEU A 90 -3.48 -10.80 2.63
C LEU A 90 -4.12 -11.56 3.80
N TYR A 91 -4.83 -10.85 4.66
CA TYR A 91 -5.49 -11.48 5.82
C TYR A 91 -6.66 -12.37 5.41
N ALA A 92 -7.31 -12.07 4.29
CA ALA A 92 -8.40 -12.90 3.75
C ALA A 92 -7.92 -14.28 3.28
N LEU A 93 -6.63 -14.44 2.98
CA LEU A 93 -6.07 -15.75 2.64
C LEU A 93 -6.15 -16.75 3.79
N GLY A 94 -6.22 -16.26 5.04
CA GLY A 94 -6.30 -17.13 6.21
C GLY A 94 -4.99 -17.82 6.59
N ASP A 95 -3.90 -17.54 5.88
CA ASP A 95 -2.60 -18.12 6.15
C ASP A 95 -1.83 -17.31 7.18
N SER A 96 -0.97 -17.97 7.95
CA SER A 96 -0.07 -17.30 8.89
C SER A 96 1.20 -16.77 8.22
N GLU A 97 1.45 -17.18 6.99
CA GLU A 97 2.61 -16.80 6.19
C GLU A 97 2.19 -16.45 4.76
N VAL A 98 2.83 -15.42 4.21
CA VAL A 98 2.67 -15.02 2.81
C VAL A 98 4.05 -14.75 2.22
N SER A 99 4.18 -14.86 0.90
CA SER A 99 5.43 -14.52 0.23
C SER A 99 5.45 -13.04 -0.13
N SER A 100 6.64 -12.46 -0.23
CA SER A 100 6.81 -11.09 -0.72
C SER A 100 6.27 -10.95 -2.15
N ARG A 101 6.33 -12.03 -2.94
CA ARG A 101 5.78 -12.07 -4.28
C ARG A 101 4.26 -11.91 -4.28
N GLN A 102 3.55 -12.60 -3.37
CA GLN A 102 2.10 -12.46 -3.23
C GLN A 102 1.71 -11.03 -2.88
N ILE A 103 2.46 -10.39 -1.98
CA ILE A 103 2.22 -9.00 -1.61
C ILE A 103 2.35 -8.10 -2.84
N GLY A 104 3.41 -8.26 -3.63
CA GLY A 104 3.62 -7.49 -4.86
C GLY A 104 2.52 -7.70 -5.88
N GLU A 105 2.02 -8.91 -6.01
CA GLU A 105 0.92 -9.22 -6.92
C GLU A 105 -0.38 -8.54 -6.51
N PHE A 106 -0.68 -8.49 -5.21
CA PHE A 106 -1.86 -7.75 -4.71
C PHE A 106 -1.72 -6.24 -4.95
N VAL A 107 -0.50 -5.69 -4.78
CA VAL A 107 -0.26 -4.27 -5.11
C VAL A 107 -0.52 -4.03 -6.59
N LEU A 108 -0.03 -4.90 -7.46
CA LEU A 108 -0.26 -4.80 -8.91
C LEU A 108 -1.74 -4.83 -9.26
N ASP A 109 -2.51 -5.73 -8.65
CA ASP A 109 -3.95 -5.82 -8.89
C ASP A 109 -4.66 -4.52 -8.54
N GLU A 110 -4.31 -3.91 -7.40
CA GLU A 110 -4.88 -2.64 -7.00
C GLU A 110 -4.50 -1.51 -7.98
N LEU A 111 -3.23 -1.44 -8.37
CA LEU A 111 -2.75 -0.42 -9.30
C LEU A 111 -3.37 -0.58 -10.69
N ALA A 112 -3.63 -1.81 -11.12
CA ALA A 112 -4.25 -2.10 -12.41
C ALA A 112 -5.60 -1.41 -12.58
N HIS A 113 -6.36 -1.28 -11.49
CA HIS A 113 -7.68 -0.65 -11.47
C HIS A 113 -7.63 0.87 -11.24
N ARG A 114 -6.47 1.42 -10.90
CA ARG A 114 -6.36 2.82 -10.48
C ARG A 114 -5.57 3.70 -11.43
N ASN A 115 -4.41 3.25 -11.87
CA ASN A 115 -3.51 4.08 -12.67
C ASN A 115 -2.58 3.22 -13.50
N GLU A 116 -2.70 3.36 -14.82
CA GLU A 116 -1.90 2.57 -15.77
C GLU A 116 -0.40 2.81 -15.62
N VAL A 117 0.00 4.07 -15.47
CA VAL A 117 1.43 4.42 -15.36
C VAL A 117 2.02 3.87 -14.07
N ALA A 118 1.30 4.00 -12.96
CA ALA A 118 1.72 3.45 -11.69
C ALA A 118 1.85 1.92 -11.75
N TYR A 119 0.89 1.27 -12.39
CA TYR A 119 0.92 -0.18 -12.60
C TYR A 119 2.17 -0.64 -13.34
N VAL A 120 2.46 -0.03 -14.49
CA VAL A 120 3.64 -0.37 -15.31
C VAL A 120 4.93 -0.08 -14.55
N ARG A 121 4.99 1.07 -13.88
CA ARG A 121 6.17 1.47 -13.09
C ARG A 121 6.47 0.48 -11.98
N PHE A 122 5.46 0.12 -11.20
CA PHE A 122 5.63 -0.85 -10.12
C PHE A 122 6.05 -2.22 -10.67
N ALA A 123 5.38 -2.68 -11.73
CA ALA A 123 5.68 -3.96 -12.36
C ALA A 123 7.12 -4.01 -12.89
N SER A 124 7.59 -2.91 -13.48
CA SER A 124 8.93 -2.88 -14.06
C SER A 124 10.03 -3.08 -13.01
N VAL A 125 9.83 -2.54 -11.82
CA VAL A 125 10.77 -2.72 -10.69
C VAL A 125 10.58 -4.09 -10.05
N PHE A 126 9.34 -4.45 -9.77
CA PHE A 126 8.99 -5.71 -9.09
C PHE A 126 9.38 -6.95 -9.90
N GLN A 127 9.15 -6.92 -11.21
CA GLN A 127 9.43 -8.03 -12.12
C GLN A 127 10.77 -7.88 -12.87
N LYS A 128 11.50 -6.80 -12.61
CA LYS A 128 12.82 -6.54 -13.22
C LYS A 128 12.79 -6.60 -14.75
N PHE A 129 12.03 -5.71 -15.39
CA PHE A 129 11.93 -5.64 -16.84
C PHE A 129 13.30 -5.38 -17.49
N GLU A 130 13.54 -6.06 -18.60
CA GLU A 130 14.79 -5.94 -19.37
C GLU A 130 14.55 -5.53 -20.82
N THR A 131 13.35 -5.79 -21.37
CA THR A 131 13.04 -5.54 -22.78
C THR A 131 11.74 -4.77 -22.94
N LEU A 132 11.55 -4.18 -24.14
CA LEU A 132 10.25 -3.54 -24.48
C LEU A 132 9.10 -4.54 -24.48
N ASP A 133 9.39 -5.80 -24.84
CA ASP A 133 8.37 -6.85 -24.83
C ASP A 133 7.82 -7.08 -23.41
N ASP A 134 8.64 -6.95 -22.38
CA ASP A 134 8.19 -7.05 -20.99
C ASP A 134 7.12 -6.00 -20.68
N PHE A 135 7.28 -4.78 -21.18
CA PHE A 135 6.27 -3.71 -21.03
C PHE A 135 5.00 -4.04 -21.79
N VAL A 136 5.11 -4.55 -23.02
CA VAL A 136 3.95 -4.94 -23.81
C VAL A 136 3.15 -6.02 -23.11
N GLN A 137 3.82 -7.04 -22.59
CA GLN A 137 3.18 -8.14 -21.88
C GLN A 137 2.45 -7.67 -20.62
N ILE A 138 3.03 -6.76 -19.86
CA ILE A 138 2.38 -6.28 -18.64
C ILE A 138 1.16 -5.41 -18.94
N LEU A 139 1.17 -4.66 -20.04
CA LEU A 139 0.00 -3.90 -20.49
C LEU A 139 -1.15 -4.83 -20.90
N GLU A 140 -0.84 -5.92 -21.55
CA GLU A 140 -1.81 -6.96 -21.90
C GLU A 140 -2.44 -7.58 -20.65
N LYS A 141 -1.62 -7.89 -19.66
CA LYS A 141 -2.10 -8.40 -18.36
C LYS A 141 -3.04 -7.42 -17.68
N ARG A 142 -2.70 -6.12 -17.71
CA ARG A 142 -3.56 -5.10 -17.11
C ARG A 142 -4.94 -5.06 -17.77
N LYS A 143 -4.99 -5.17 -19.09
CA LYS A 143 -6.26 -5.22 -19.82
C LYS A 143 -7.10 -6.41 -19.36
N ALA A 144 -6.50 -7.59 -19.25
CA ALA A 144 -7.18 -8.79 -18.78
C ALA A 144 -7.73 -8.62 -17.36
N ILE A 145 -6.97 -8.00 -16.45
CA ILE A 145 -7.42 -7.73 -15.09
C ILE A 145 -8.63 -6.81 -15.09
N LYS A 146 -8.60 -5.72 -15.88
CA LYS A 146 -9.69 -4.74 -15.94
C LYS A 146 -10.97 -5.30 -16.59
N GLU A 147 -10.83 -6.26 -17.49
CA GLU A 147 -11.94 -6.91 -18.19
C GLU A 147 -12.54 -8.07 -17.36
N GLY A 148 -11.78 -8.57 -16.38
CA GLY A 148 -12.16 -9.69 -15.54
C GLY A 148 -13.18 -9.41 -14.43
#